data_ef0794499eff5dd56dc343a3cb8a253c
#
_entry.id   ef0794499eff5dd56dc343a3cb8a253c
#
_cell.length_a   1.000
_cell.length_b   1.000
_cell.length_c   1.000
_cell.angle_alpha   90.00
_cell.angle_beta   90.00
_cell.angle_gamma   90.00
#
_symmetry.space_group_name_H-M   'P 1'
#
loop_
_entity.id
_entity.type
_entity.pdbx_description
1 polymer ?
#
loop_
_entity_poly.entity_id
_entity_poly.type
_entity_poly.pdbx_seq_one_letter_code
_entity_poly.pdbx_strand_id
1 'polypeptide(L)'
;MVEQLNKALPLSEVVSAEGHLIDSHLLEQIFDTAVEYGVRYEVEEFSIGRTNADASHLRMRLDAPTSETMERVLAQLLPLGCTPVEARDAVIERVEKDTCAPDNFYSTTNHKTEVRLGGKWVTVDDQRMDAMIVVKDGRGACRCQSVKRPPCGRRA
;
A
#
# COMPACT_ATOMS: atom_id res chain seq x y z
N MET A 1 -21.22 25.54 -13.31
CA MET A 1 -19.85 25.08 -13.40
C MET A 1 -19.53 24.07 -12.28
N VAL A 2 -20.34 23.01 -12.16
CA VAL A 2 -20.19 21.95 -11.12
C VAL A 2 -20.22 20.55 -11.75
N GLU A 3 -20.08 20.47 -13.08
CA GLU A 3 -20.35 19.25 -13.85
C GLU A 3 -19.10 18.42 -14.20
N GLN A 4 -17.90 18.75 -13.68
CA GLN A 4 -16.68 17.99 -13.96
C GLN A 4 -16.15 17.15 -12.80
N LEU A 5 -16.86 17.05 -11.67
CA LEU A 5 -16.39 16.28 -10.50
C LEU A 5 -16.84 14.82 -10.47
N ASN A 6 -17.57 14.33 -11.46
CA ASN A 6 -18.14 12.98 -11.42
C ASN A 6 -17.50 11.99 -12.40
N LYS A 7 -16.24 12.22 -12.80
CA LYS A 7 -15.46 11.19 -13.48
C LYS A 7 -14.93 10.24 -12.40
N ALA A 8 -15.49 9.03 -12.36
CA ALA A 8 -14.99 7.98 -11.46
C ALA A 8 -13.48 7.90 -11.60
N LEU A 9 -12.75 8.06 -10.50
CA LEU A 9 -11.31 7.94 -10.49
C LEU A 9 -10.95 6.46 -10.68
N PRO A 10 -9.88 6.14 -11.40
CA PRO A 10 -9.62 4.77 -11.87
C PRO A 10 -9.24 3.79 -10.76
N LEU A 11 -8.88 4.27 -9.56
CA LEU A 11 -8.38 3.42 -8.49
C LEU A 11 -8.98 3.82 -7.15
N SER A 12 -9.62 2.86 -6.48
CA SER A 12 -10.20 3.04 -5.14
C SER A 12 -9.59 2.04 -4.17
N GLU A 13 -9.26 2.50 -2.96
CA GLU A 13 -8.80 1.67 -1.84
C GLU A 13 -9.55 2.08 -0.57
N VAL A 14 -9.87 1.08 0.27
CA VAL A 14 -10.49 1.31 1.57
C VAL A 14 -9.44 1.15 2.64
N VAL A 15 -9.31 2.17 3.50
CA VAL A 15 -8.38 2.16 4.64
C VAL A 15 -9.14 2.28 5.95
N SER A 16 -8.58 1.72 7.01
CA SER A 16 -9.06 1.90 8.37
C SER A 16 -7.96 2.37 9.29
N ALA A 17 -8.33 3.18 10.26
CA ALA A 17 -7.47 3.59 11.38
C ALA A 17 -8.21 3.41 12.69
N GLU A 18 -7.49 2.97 13.73
CA GLU A 18 -8.02 2.77 15.08
C GLU A 18 -7.08 3.40 16.09
N GLY A 19 -7.62 4.06 17.08
CA GLY A 19 -6.86 4.68 18.16
C GLY A 19 -7.46 6.01 18.65
N HIS A 20 -6.65 6.83 19.32
CA HIS A 20 -7.05 8.15 19.79
C HIS A 20 -6.97 9.20 18.66
N LEU A 21 -7.79 9.01 17.61
CA LEU A 21 -7.71 9.77 16.36
C LEU A 21 -7.98 11.27 16.54
N ILE A 22 -8.81 11.63 17.52
CA ILE A 22 -9.22 13.02 17.76
C ILE A 22 -8.19 13.75 18.64
N ASP A 23 -7.87 13.18 19.80
CA ASP A 23 -7.01 13.83 20.80
C ASP A 23 -5.55 13.98 20.32
N SER A 24 -5.11 13.09 19.43
CA SER A 24 -3.78 13.12 18.84
C SER A 24 -3.68 13.94 17.55
N HIS A 25 -4.76 14.59 17.11
CA HIS A 25 -4.85 15.29 15.81
C HIS A 25 -4.57 14.40 14.59
N LEU A 26 -4.60 13.07 14.74
CA LEU A 26 -4.36 12.14 13.65
C LEU A 26 -5.45 12.21 12.59
N LEU A 27 -6.70 12.40 12.99
CA LEU A 27 -7.83 12.49 12.06
C LEU A 27 -7.65 13.65 11.07
N GLU A 28 -7.26 14.82 11.56
CA GLU A 28 -6.98 16.01 10.76
C GLU A 28 -5.82 15.75 9.80
N GLN A 29 -4.71 15.18 10.29
CA GLN A 29 -3.55 14.84 9.47
C GLN A 29 -3.87 13.82 8.38
N ILE A 30 -4.74 12.83 8.65
CA ILE A 30 -5.19 11.84 7.67
C ILE A 30 -5.93 12.53 6.52
N PHE A 31 -6.87 13.42 6.83
CA PHE A 31 -7.64 14.13 5.82
C PHE A 31 -6.79 15.13 5.02
N ASP A 32 -5.95 15.89 5.69
CA ASP A 32 -5.04 16.84 5.06
C ASP A 32 -4.06 16.12 4.10
N THR A 33 -3.53 14.96 4.51
CA THR A 33 -2.68 14.14 3.66
C THR A 33 -3.42 13.71 2.39
N ALA A 34 -4.65 13.23 2.49
CA ALA A 34 -5.41 12.83 1.31
C ALA A 34 -5.63 14.01 0.34
N VAL A 35 -5.97 15.18 0.87
CA VAL A 35 -6.17 16.42 0.09
C VAL A 35 -4.87 16.88 -0.57
N GLU A 36 -3.76 16.89 0.17
CA GLU A 36 -2.44 17.32 -0.33
C GLU A 36 -1.97 16.48 -1.53
N TYR A 37 -2.22 15.17 -1.50
CA TYR A 37 -1.90 14.27 -2.59
C TYR A 37 -2.95 14.26 -3.73
N GLY A 38 -3.98 15.10 -3.65
CA GLY A 38 -5.02 15.19 -4.66
C GLY A 38 -5.91 13.94 -4.75
N VAL A 39 -6.01 13.20 -3.64
CA VAL A 39 -6.85 12.01 -3.51
C VAL A 39 -8.18 12.43 -2.90
N ARG A 40 -9.28 11.99 -3.53
CA ARG A 40 -10.62 12.16 -2.94
C ARG A 40 -10.82 11.09 -1.90
N TYR A 41 -11.53 11.45 -0.84
CA TYR A 41 -11.90 10.48 0.18
C TYR A 41 -13.39 10.58 0.52
N GLU A 42 -13.93 9.45 0.97
CA GLU A 42 -15.27 9.35 1.52
C GLU A 42 -15.22 8.54 2.80
N VAL A 43 -15.70 9.13 3.89
CA VAL A 43 -15.79 8.42 5.17
C VAL A 43 -16.98 7.48 5.11
N GLU A 44 -16.72 6.18 5.16
CA GLU A 44 -17.74 5.13 5.16
C GLU A 44 -18.26 4.86 6.57
N GLU A 45 -17.37 4.87 7.55
CA GLU A 45 -17.69 4.65 8.95
C GLU A 45 -16.77 5.45 9.85
N PHE A 46 -17.35 6.10 10.85
CA PHE A 46 -16.60 6.76 11.90
C PHE A 46 -17.30 6.56 13.23
N SER A 47 -16.62 5.91 14.16
CA SER A 47 -17.09 5.76 15.54
C SER A 47 -16.11 6.43 16.52
N ILE A 48 -16.68 7.21 17.43
CA ILE A 48 -15.90 7.91 18.46
C ILE A 48 -16.03 7.14 19.75
N GLY A 49 -14.90 6.94 20.45
CA GLY A 49 -14.88 6.39 21.80
C GLY A 49 -15.72 7.25 22.75
N ARG A 50 -16.42 6.63 23.68
CA ARG A 50 -17.30 7.34 24.65
C ARG A 50 -16.53 7.98 25.78
N THR A 51 -15.30 7.53 26.00
CA THR A 51 -14.39 8.04 27.02
C THR A 51 -13.00 8.23 26.41
N ASN A 52 -12.13 8.97 27.09
CA ASN A 52 -10.74 9.14 26.66
C ASN A 52 -9.92 7.82 26.66
N ALA A 53 -10.45 6.76 27.24
CA ALA A 53 -9.84 5.44 27.24
C ALA A 53 -10.27 4.59 26.05
N ASP A 54 -11.37 4.96 25.38
CA ASP A 54 -11.91 4.20 24.25
C ASP A 54 -11.26 4.64 22.94
N ALA A 55 -10.88 3.69 22.11
CA ALA A 55 -10.39 3.98 20.77
C ALA A 55 -11.51 4.48 19.85
N SER A 56 -11.19 5.43 18.99
CA SER A 56 -12.03 5.80 17.84
C SER A 56 -11.66 4.93 16.65
N HIS A 57 -12.62 4.66 15.77
CA HIS A 57 -12.42 3.88 14.57
C HIS A 57 -12.87 4.70 13.36
N LEU A 58 -12.00 4.77 12.34
CA LEU A 58 -12.25 5.40 11.06
C LEU A 58 -12.14 4.34 9.96
N ARG A 59 -13.12 4.31 9.06
CA ARG A 59 -13.06 3.59 7.79
C ARG A 59 -13.39 4.57 6.68
N MET A 60 -12.48 4.70 5.72
CA MET A 60 -12.69 5.61 4.60
C MET A 60 -12.22 5.01 3.28
N ARG A 61 -12.91 5.37 2.21
CA ARG A 61 -12.51 5.05 0.84
C ARG A 61 -11.67 6.20 0.28
N LEU A 62 -10.59 5.85 -0.36
CA LEU A 62 -9.71 6.75 -1.10
C LEU A 62 -9.87 6.52 -2.59
N ASP A 63 -10.03 7.57 -3.37
CA ASP A 63 -10.12 7.52 -4.82
C ASP A 63 -8.99 8.33 -5.45
N ALA A 64 -8.04 7.64 -6.07
CA ALA A 64 -6.86 8.25 -6.67
C ALA A 64 -6.91 8.24 -8.21
N PRO A 65 -6.30 9.24 -8.87
CA PRO A 65 -6.26 9.30 -10.33
C PRO A 65 -5.31 8.27 -10.95
N THR A 66 -4.29 7.84 -10.22
CA THR A 66 -3.28 6.88 -10.69
C THR A 66 -2.83 5.95 -9.57
N SER A 67 -2.26 4.79 -9.93
CA SER A 67 -1.66 3.85 -8.98
C SER A 67 -0.51 4.49 -8.20
N GLU A 68 0.34 5.27 -8.87
CA GLU A 68 1.45 5.97 -8.23
C GLU A 68 0.96 6.96 -7.15
N THR A 69 -0.12 7.69 -7.42
CA THR A 69 -0.72 8.60 -6.44
C THR A 69 -1.28 7.82 -5.24
N MET A 70 -1.94 6.69 -5.49
CA MET A 70 -2.46 5.82 -4.43
C MET A 70 -1.33 5.27 -3.56
N GLU A 71 -0.26 4.76 -4.15
CA GLU A 71 0.90 4.26 -3.42
C GLU A 71 1.55 5.35 -2.55
N ARG A 72 1.71 6.56 -3.10
CA ARG A 72 2.26 7.69 -2.35
C ARG A 72 1.41 8.09 -1.17
N VAL A 73 0.10 8.23 -1.35
CA VAL A 73 -0.79 8.60 -0.24
C VAL A 73 -0.84 7.50 0.82
N LEU A 74 -0.90 6.23 0.43
CA LEU A 74 -0.87 5.11 1.38
C LEU A 74 0.43 5.07 2.19
N ALA A 75 1.58 5.34 1.56
CA ALA A 75 2.87 5.41 2.24
C ALA A 75 2.91 6.52 3.32
N GLN A 76 2.18 7.61 3.14
CA GLN A 76 2.06 8.69 4.14
C GLN A 76 1.00 8.39 5.21
N LEU A 77 -0.05 7.67 4.84
CA LEU A 77 -1.14 7.32 5.78
C LEU A 77 -0.77 6.17 6.72
N LEU A 78 0.11 5.26 6.29
CA LEU A 78 0.59 4.13 7.11
C LEU A 78 1.20 4.58 8.46
N PRO A 79 2.13 5.57 8.52
CA PRO A 79 2.66 6.08 9.79
C PRO A 79 1.61 6.72 10.68
N LEU A 80 0.50 7.20 10.12
CA LEU A 80 -0.64 7.76 10.84
C LEU A 80 -1.61 6.68 11.36
N GLY A 81 -1.29 5.39 11.16
CA GLY A 81 -2.08 4.28 11.62
C GLY A 81 -3.17 3.81 10.66
N CYS A 82 -3.22 4.34 9.43
CA CYS A 82 -4.15 3.86 8.42
C CYS A 82 -3.63 2.60 7.75
N THR A 83 -4.45 1.55 7.73
CA THR A 83 -4.14 0.28 7.07
C THR A 83 -5.18 -0.05 6.01
N PRO A 84 -4.78 -0.55 4.82
CA PRO A 84 -5.76 -1.00 3.82
C PRO A 84 -6.61 -2.16 4.35
N VAL A 85 -7.94 -2.03 4.20
CA VAL A 85 -8.91 -3.04 4.70
C VAL A 85 -8.99 -4.23 3.76
N GLU A 86 -8.97 -3.96 2.45
CA GLU A 86 -9.07 -4.97 1.39
C GLU A 86 -7.75 -5.13 0.65
N ALA A 87 -6.66 -5.23 1.37
CA ALA A 87 -5.39 -5.49 0.74
C ALA A 87 -5.46 -6.82 -0.02
N ARG A 88 -5.27 -6.77 -1.34
CA ARG A 88 -5.21 -7.96 -2.19
C ARG A 88 -3.91 -8.72 -1.93
N ASP A 89 -3.98 -10.03 -2.12
CA ASP A 89 -2.77 -10.83 -2.08
C ASP A 89 -1.82 -10.42 -3.23
N ALA A 90 -0.53 -10.52 -2.98
CA ALA A 90 0.47 -10.24 -3.99
C ALA A 90 0.28 -11.16 -5.21
N VAL A 91 0.35 -10.58 -6.40
CA VAL A 91 0.37 -11.35 -7.64
C VAL A 91 1.74 -11.99 -7.78
N ILE A 92 1.75 -13.32 -7.83
CA ILE A 92 2.98 -14.12 -7.95
C ILE A 92 3.11 -14.58 -9.39
N GLU A 93 4.18 -14.18 -10.06
CA GLU A 93 4.52 -14.64 -11.40
C GLU A 93 5.65 -15.66 -11.37
N ARG A 94 5.59 -16.67 -12.24
CA ARG A 94 6.68 -17.61 -12.39
C ARG A 94 7.79 -16.98 -13.22
N VAL A 95 9.01 -17.15 -12.75
CA VAL A 95 10.21 -16.79 -13.52
C VAL A 95 10.39 -17.82 -14.63
N GLU A 96 10.27 -17.39 -15.90
CA GLU A 96 10.41 -18.27 -17.06
C GLU A 96 11.86 -18.59 -17.40
N LYS A 97 12.78 -17.70 -17.04
CA LYS A 97 14.22 -17.86 -17.33
C LYS A 97 15.00 -17.61 -16.04
N ASP A 98 15.94 -18.48 -15.76
CA ASP A 98 16.89 -18.27 -14.66
C ASP A 98 17.59 -16.93 -14.79
N THR A 99 17.71 -16.20 -13.69
CA THR A 99 18.34 -14.88 -13.59
C THR A 99 17.58 -13.69 -14.20
N CYS A 100 16.38 -13.88 -14.74
CA CYS A 100 15.54 -12.79 -15.25
C CYS A 100 14.36 -12.53 -14.30
N ALA A 101 14.14 -11.29 -13.93
CA ALA A 101 12.91 -10.91 -13.23
C ALA A 101 11.79 -10.66 -14.27
N PRO A 102 10.51 -10.91 -13.93
CA PRO A 102 9.39 -10.43 -14.73
C PRO A 102 9.44 -8.91 -14.93
N ASP A 103 8.86 -8.40 -16.02
CA ASP A 103 8.94 -6.97 -16.36
C ASP A 103 8.29 -6.07 -15.28
N ASN A 104 7.28 -6.57 -14.58
CA ASN A 104 6.49 -5.86 -13.57
C ASN A 104 6.82 -6.28 -12.12
N PHE A 105 8.04 -6.77 -11.86
CA PHE A 105 8.38 -7.14 -10.49
C PHE A 105 8.49 -5.93 -9.55
N TYR A 106 8.10 -6.13 -8.30
CA TYR A 106 8.31 -5.14 -7.25
C TYR A 106 9.78 -5.12 -6.82
N SER A 107 10.42 -3.95 -6.91
CA SER A 107 11.77 -3.73 -6.39
C SER A 107 11.69 -3.17 -4.97
N THR A 108 12.36 -3.84 -4.03
CA THR A 108 12.35 -3.43 -2.63
C THR A 108 13.10 -2.13 -2.39
N THR A 109 12.65 -1.39 -1.39
CA THR A 109 13.27 -0.15 -0.92
C THR A 109 14.06 -0.41 0.38
N ASN A 110 14.51 0.66 1.03
CA ASN A 110 15.16 0.61 2.35
C ASN A 110 14.16 0.48 3.53
N HIS A 111 12.86 0.47 3.24
CA HIS A 111 11.82 0.31 4.26
C HIS A 111 11.52 -1.16 4.55
N LYS A 112 11.05 -1.42 5.78
CA LYS A 112 10.55 -2.74 6.14
C LYS A 112 9.44 -3.13 5.18
N THR A 113 9.60 -4.29 4.54
CA THR A 113 8.67 -4.80 3.52
C THR A 113 7.96 -6.02 4.04
N GLU A 114 6.66 -6.06 3.85
CA GLU A 114 5.79 -7.20 4.10
C GLU A 114 5.02 -7.52 2.83
N VAL A 115 4.71 -8.79 2.61
CA VAL A 115 3.96 -9.27 1.45
C VAL A 115 2.71 -9.98 1.94
N ARG A 116 1.58 -9.70 1.32
CA ARG A 116 0.34 -10.41 1.63
C ARG A 116 0.23 -11.67 0.78
N LEU A 117 0.10 -12.80 1.45
CA LEU A 117 0.01 -14.13 0.84
C LEU A 117 -1.10 -14.93 1.54
N GLY A 118 -2.08 -15.41 0.78
CA GLY A 118 -3.19 -16.19 1.32
C GLY A 118 -3.96 -15.46 2.43
N GLY A 119 -4.17 -14.16 2.26
CA GLY A 119 -4.88 -13.32 3.22
C GLY A 119 -4.07 -12.91 4.46
N LYS A 120 -2.78 -13.24 4.54
CA LYS A 120 -1.91 -12.92 5.68
C LYS A 120 -0.72 -12.08 5.28
N TRP A 121 -0.35 -11.12 6.11
CA TRP A 121 0.89 -10.37 5.96
C TRP A 121 2.07 -11.21 6.45
N VAL A 122 3.07 -11.33 5.61
CA VAL A 122 4.29 -12.08 5.86
C VAL A 122 5.48 -11.13 5.72
N THR A 123 6.29 -11.03 6.75
CA THR A 123 7.52 -10.23 6.71
C THR A 123 8.51 -10.87 5.73
N VAL A 124 9.12 -10.06 4.88
CA VAL A 124 10.14 -10.51 3.94
C VAL A 124 11.45 -10.76 4.69
N ASP A 125 12.05 -11.94 4.50
CA ASP A 125 13.36 -12.26 5.04
C ASP A 125 14.48 -11.61 4.23
N ASP A 126 15.65 -11.42 4.84
CA ASP A 126 16.87 -10.87 4.21
C ASP A 126 16.63 -9.55 3.48
N GLN A 127 15.85 -8.67 4.07
CA GLN A 127 15.46 -7.40 3.45
C GLN A 127 16.65 -6.53 3.10
N ARG A 128 16.65 -6.02 1.89
CA ARG A 128 17.63 -5.03 1.39
C ARG A 128 17.03 -4.26 0.23
N MET A 129 17.63 -3.14 -0.07
CA MET A 129 17.26 -2.27 -1.19
C MET A 129 17.57 -2.93 -2.55
N ASP A 130 16.81 -2.57 -3.57
CA ASP A 130 16.99 -2.98 -4.97
C ASP A 130 17.01 -4.50 -5.16
N ALA A 131 16.12 -5.19 -4.49
CA ALA A 131 15.99 -6.63 -4.55
C ALA A 131 14.60 -7.05 -5.01
N MET A 132 14.52 -8.23 -5.62
CA MET A 132 13.28 -8.91 -5.96
C MET A 132 12.84 -9.80 -4.80
N ILE A 133 11.53 -9.79 -4.50
CA ILE A 133 10.95 -10.69 -3.51
C ILE A 133 10.64 -12.02 -4.21
N VAL A 134 11.17 -13.10 -3.67
CA VAL A 134 10.94 -14.47 -4.17
C VAL A 134 10.11 -15.23 -3.15
N VAL A 135 8.98 -15.77 -3.58
CA VAL A 135 8.14 -16.65 -2.78
C VAL A 135 8.46 -18.10 -3.12
N LYS A 136 8.84 -18.92 -2.14
CA LYS A 136 9.14 -20.34 -2.32
C LYS A 136 8.21 -21.20 -1.45
N ASP A 137 7.84 -22.36 -2.00
CA ASP A 137 7.17 -23.46 -1.29
C ASP A 137 5.80 -23.13 -0.67
N GLY A 138 5.06 -22.15 -1.19
CA GLY A 138 3.72 -21.81 -0.73
C GLY A 138 3.62 -21.48 0.79
N ARG A 139 4.74 -21.52 1.47
CA ARG A 139 4.90 -21.20 2.89
C ARG A 139 5.55 -19.85 2.99
N GLY A 140 4.87 -18.78 2.88
CA GLY A 140 5.24 -17.44 3.31
C GLY A 140 6.71 -17.04 3.56
N ALA A 141 7.67 -17.82 3.12
CA ALA A 141 9.08 -17.49 3.18
C ALA A 141 9.44 -16.64 1.97
N CYS A 142 9.41 -15.34 2.17
CA CYS A 142 9.91 -14.41 1.17
C CYS A 142 11.39 -14.18 1.38
N ARG A 143 12.17 -14.26 0.30
CA ARG A 143 13.59 -13.91 0.31
C ARG A 143 13.85 -12.79 -0.66
N CYS A 144 14.54 -11.76 -0.21
CA CYS A 144 15.09 -10.74 -1.10
C CYS A 144 16.37 -11.26 -1.75
N GLN A 145 16.41 -11.29 -3.08
CA GLN A 145 17.63 -11.59 -3.83
C GLN A 145 17.98 -10.39 -4.70
N SER A 146 19.23 -9.96 -4.68
CA SER A 146 19.68 -8.91 -5.59
C SER A 146 19.61 -9.41 -7.01
N VAL A 147 18.89 -8.70 -7.85
CA VAL A 147 18.88 -8.95 -9.29
C VAL A 147 20.10 -8.23 -9.88
N LYS A 148 21.13 -8.97 -10.27
CA LYS A 148 22.13 -8.41 -11.19
C LYS A 148 21.38 -8.24 -12.52
N ARG A 149 21.08 -7.01 -12.91
CA ARG A 149 20.56 -6.70 -14.24
C ARG A 149 21.53 -7.25 -15.28
N PRO A 150 21.15 -8.20 -16.13
CA PRO A 150 21.86 -8.37 -17.38
C PRO A 150 21.63 -7.09 -18.21
N PRO A 151 22.60 -6.63 -18.99
CA PRO A 151 22.40 -5.52 -19.91
C PRO A 151 21.28 -5.94 -20.87
N CYS A 152 20.13 -5.27 -20.76
CA CYS A 152 19.03 -5.46 -21.69
C CYS A 152 19.53 -5.01 -23.06
N GLY A 153 19.71 -5.94 -23.98
CA GLY A 153 20.20 -5.68 -25.33
C GLY A 153 19.31 -4.63 -25.99
N ARG A 154 19.90 -3.53 -26.40
CA ARG A 154 19.25 -2.58 -27.31
C ARG A 154 18.80 -3.39 -28.53
N ARG A 155 17.51 -3.40 -28.78
CA ARG A 155 17.02 -3.78 -30.09
C ARG A 155 17.49 -2.73 -31.09
N ALA A 156 18.21 -3.20 -32.09
CA ALA A 156 18.56 -2.45 -33.29
C ALA A 156 17.30 -2.15 -34.12
#